data_630d896f77800d21c333a69891bd9207
#
_entry.id   630d896f77800d21c333a69891bd9207
#
_cell.length_a   1.000
_cell.length_b   1.000
_cell.length_c   1.000
_cell.angle_alpha   90.00
_cell.angle_beta   90.00
_cell.angle_gamma   90.00
#
_symmetry.space_group_name_H-M   'P 1'
#
loop_
_entity.id
_entity.type
_entity.pdbx_description
1 polymer ?
#
loop_
_entity_poly.entity_id
_entity_poly.type
_entity_poly.pdbx_seq_one_letter_code
_entity_poly.pdbx_strand_id
1 'polypeptide(L)'
;LGDVYKRQTRILAYPGALSISYTSSLASQVDRMLSTLDAVILVLIVSAGMLAFVVLYNLNNINITERQRELATLKVLGFYDGEVSQYVLRENVILTVLGIMFGAVFGILIHRYVITTVEVDAVMFGRNIKPLSFLYSGILTSIFSIVVNGVMHFKLKTIDMVESLKLSLIHISEPT
;
A
#
# COMPACT_ATOMS: atom_id res chain seq x y z
N LEU A 1 31.83 17.73 30.72
CA LEU A 1 32.61 16.56 30.26
C LEU A 1 33.57 16.03 31.34
N GLY A 2 34.27 16.89 32.09
CA GLY A 2 35.21 16.47 33.12
C GLY A 2 34.60 15.72 34.32
N ASP A 3 33.40 16.07 34.75
CA ASP A 3 32.70 15.42 35.88
C ASP A 3 32.21 14.01 35.56
N VAL A 4 31.87 13.76 34.30
CA VAL A 4 31.41 12.45 33.83
C VAL A 4 32.58 11.47 33.83
N TYR A 5 33.76 11.88 33.36
CA TYR A 5 34.98 11.08 33.40
C TYR A 5 35.40 10.74 34.83
N LYS A 6 35.37 11.71 35.74
CA LYS A 6 35.70 11.47 37.16
C LYS A 6 34.77 10.49 37.84
N ARG A 7 33.49 10.53 37.55
CA ARG A 7 32.49 9.55 38.06
C ARG A 7 32.75 8.15 37.49
N GLN A 8 33.05 8.05 36.22
CA GLN A 8 33.36 6.78 35.54
C GLN A 8 34.56 6.11 36.17
N THR A 9 35.65 6.85 36.37
CA THR A 9 36.89 6.31 36.99
C THR A 9 36.65 5.84 38.42
N ARG A 10 35.80 6.54 39.20
CA ARG A 10 35.45 6.10 40.56
C ARG A 10 34.61 4.82 40.59
N ILE A 11 33.70 4.64 39.68
CA ILE A 11 32.84 3.46 39.60
C ILE A 11 33.62 2.23 39.13
N LEU A 12 34.51 2.40 38.14
CA LEU A 12 35.38 1.34 37.68
C LEU A 12 36.46 0.90 38.69
N ALA A 13 36.68 1.71 39.73
CA ALA A 13 37.59 1.36 40.82
C ALA A 13 36.97 0.36 41.84
N TYR A 14 35.67 0.06 41.77
CA TYR A 14 35.06 -0.95 42.60
C TYR A 14 35.34 -2.37 42.06
N PRO A 15 35.74 -3.32 42.93
CA PRO A 15 36.13 -4.67 42.52
C PRO A 15 34.96 -5.52 42.10
N GLY A 16 34.17 -5.19 41.23
CA GLY A 16 32.96 -5.87 40.71
C GLY A 16 32.33 -5.14 39.53
N ALA A 17 32.84 -3.95 39.23
CA ALA A 17 32.36 -3.20 38.09
C ALA A 17 33.05 -3.65 36.80
N LEU A 18 32.35 -4.40 35.96
CA LEU A 18 32.87 -4.92 34.70
C LEU A 18 32.81 -3.89 33.55
N SER A 19 31.80 -3.04 33.56
CA SER A 19 31.64 -1.98 32.55
C SER A 19 30.65 -0.90 33.00
N ILE A 20 30.80 0.30 32.43
CA ILE A 20 29.83 1.40 32.58
C ILE A 20 29.30 1.73 31.21
N SER A 21 27.99 1.62 31.05
CA SER A 21 27.30 2.00 29.83
C SER A 21 26.32 3.14 30.11
N TYR A 22 26.37 4.19 29.30
CA TYR A 22 25.43 5.31 29.42
C TYR A 22 24.16 5.00 28.65
N THR A 23 23.02 5.13 29.33
CA THR A 23 21.69 4.95 28.71
C THR A 23 21.50 5.86 27.49
N SER A 24 22.08 7.08 27.52
CA SER A 24 22.03 7.99 26.39
C SER A 24 22.81 7.51 25.16
N SER A 25 23.93 6.80 25.35
CA SER A 25 24.70 6.25 24.23
C SER A 25 24.01 5.03 23.63
N LEU A 26 23.39 4.20 24.45
CA LEU A 26 22.57 3.08 23.98
C LEU A 26 21.33 3.58 23.23
N ALA A 27 20.62 4.57 23.77
CA ALA A 27 19.48 5.19 23.09
C ALA A 27 19.86 5.74 21.71
N SER A 28 21.00 6.47 21.61
CA SER A 28 21.46 7.01 20.33
C SER A 28 21.95 5.95 19.34
N GLN A 29 22.38 4.79 19.80
CA GLN A 29 22.68 3.65 18.91
C GLN A 29 21.39 3.01 18.39
N VAL A 30 20.40 2.81 19.25
CA VAL A 30 19.08 2.30 18.86
C VAL A 30 18.42 3.24 17.87
N ASP A 31 18.41 4.55 18.12
CA ASP A 31 17.85 5.54 17.20
C ASP A 31 18.53 5.51 15.81
N ARG A 32 19.84 5.34 15.76
CA ARG A 32 20.56 5.18 14.49
C ARG A 32 20.19 3.88 13.76
N MET A 33 20.03 2.79 14.48
CA MET A 33 19.55 1.53 13.88
C MET A 33 18.13 1.68 13.34
N LEU A 34 17.23 2.32 14.09
CA LEU A 34 15.86 2.56 13.67
C LEU A 34 15.79 3.48 12.45
N SER A 35 16.61 4.56 12.40
CA SER A 35 16.63 5.46 11.24
C SER A 35 17.10 4.78 9.95
N THR A 36 17.95 3.76 10.06
CA THR A 36 18.34 2.95 8.89
C THR A 36 17.18 2.09 8.40
N LEU A 37 16.35 1.58 9.33
CA LEU A 37 15.15 0.82 8.98
C LEU A 37 14.08 1.68 8.30
N ASP A 38 13.99 2.97 8.62
CA ASP A 38 13.05 3.89 7.98
C ASP A 38 13.24 3.96 6.46
N ALA A 39 14.49 3.96 5.99
CA ALA A 39 14.80 3.93 4.56
C ALA A 39 14.32 2.63 3.90
N VAL A 40 14.51 1.48 4.56
CA VAL A 40 14.03 0.18 4.08
C VAL A 40 12.51 0.14 4.02
N ILE A 41 11.84 0.65 5.07
CA ILE A 41 10.38 0.74 5.13
C ILE A 41 9.85 1.60 3.99
N LEU A 42 10.48 2.74 3.72
CA LEU A 42 10.08 3.62 2.61
C LEU A 42 10.18 2.91 1.26
N VAL A 43 11.28 2.20 1.00
CA VAL A 43 11.44 1.41 -0.23
C VAL A 43 10.36 0.32 -0.35
N LEU A 44 10.04 -0.36 0.74
CA LEU A 44 8.98 -1.37 0.77
C LEU A 44 7.60 -0.76 0.48
N ILE A 45 7.29 0.40 1.07
CA ILE A 45 6.02 1.11 0.82
C ILE A 45 5.91 1.51 -0.66
N VAL A 46 6.98 2.08 -1.23
CA VAL A 46 6.99 2.49 -2.64
C VAL A 46 6.85 1.28 -3.56
N SER A 47 7.58 0.20 -3.29
CA SER A 47 7.51 -1.04 -4.08
C SER A 47 6.11 -1.68 -4.01
N ALA A 48 5.52 -1.75 -2.82
CA ALA A 48 4.17 -2.25 -2.64
C ALA A 48 3.13 -1.36 -3.34
N GLY A 49 3.31 -0.04 -3.29
CA GLY A 49 2.46 0.91 -4.00
C GLY A 49 2.55 0.76 -5.52
N MET A 50 3.75 0.60 -6.07
CA MET A 50 3.93 0.35 -7.51
C MET A 50 3.29 -0.98 -7.93
N LEU A 51 3.47 -2.04 -7.14
CA LEU A 51 2.83 -3.32 -7.41
C LEU A 51 1.31 -3.20 -7.40
N ALA A 52 0.75 -2.56 -6.37
CA ALA A 52 -0.69 -2.31 -6.27
C ALA A 52 -1.22 -1.52 -7.48
N PHE A 53 -0.48 -0.47 -7.91
CA PHE A 53 -0.83 0.31 -9.09
C PHE A 53 -0.90 -0.57 -10.34
N VAL A 54 0.12 -1.37 -10.61
CA VAL A 54 0.18 -2.25 -11.79
C VAL A 54 -0.96 -3.26 -11.78
N VAL A 55 -1.20 -3.90 -10.63
CA VAL A 55 -2.27 -4.90 -10.49
C VAL A 55 -3.65 -4.26 -10.69
N LEU A 56 -3.93 -3.14 -10.03
CA LEU A 56 -5.21 -2.43 -10.18
C LEU A 56 -5.42 -1.93 -11.60
N TYR A 57 -4.37 -1.39 -12.23
CA TYR A 57 -4.41 -0.94 -13.62
C TYR A 57 -4.76 -2.09 -14.58
N ASN A 58 -4.07 -3.23 -14.45
CA ASN A 58 -4.32 -4.40 -15.27
C ASN A 58 -5.72 -4.97 -15.06
N LEU A 59 -6.16 -5.11 -13.80
CA LEU A 59 -7.49 -5.60 -13.46
C LEU A 59 -8.58 -4.72 -14.05
N ASN A 60 -8.46 -3.41 -13.90
CA ASN A 60 -9.40 -2.45 -14.49
C ASN A 60 -9.40 -2.50 -16.01
N ASN A 61 -8.22 -2.64 -16.62
CA ASN A 61 -8.11 -2.74 -18.07
C ASN A 61 -8.84 -3.98 -18.61
N ILE A 62 -8.66 -5.13 -17.97
CA ILE A 62 -9.34 -6.38 -18.32
C ILE A 62 -10.85 -6.22 -18.14
N ASN A 63 -11.30 -5.69 -17.00
CA ASN A 63 -12.71 -5.50 -16.69
C ASN A 63 -13.41 -4.60 -17.74
N ILE A 64 -12.76 -3.51 -18.15
CA ILE A 64 -13.28 -2.63 -19.21
C ILE A 64 -13.33 -3.37 -20.55
N THR A 65 -12.29 -4.12 -20.90
CA THR A 65 -12.24 -4.84 -22.20
C THR A 65 -13.28 -5.94 -22.28
N GLU A 66 -13.49 -6.69 -21.20
CA GLU A 66 -14.53 -7.74 -21.14
C GLU A 66 -15.94 -7.16 -21.24
N ARG A 67 -16.19 -5.99 -20.62
CA ARG A 67 -17.51 -5.33 -20.61
C ARG A 67 -17.68 -4.29 -21.73
N GLN A 68 -16.77 -4.20 -22.66
CA GLN A 68 -16.79 -3.18 -23.72
C GLN A 68 -18.10 -3.18 -24.51
N ARG A 69 -18.68 -4.35 -24.79
CA ARG A 69 -19.97 -4.49 -25.47
C ARG A 69 -21.14 -3.94 -24.62
N GLU A 70 -21.17 -4.24 -23.31
CA GLU A 70 -22.19 -3.74 -22.41
C GLU A 70 -22.12 -2.22 -22.28
N LEU A 71 -20.90 -1.67 -22.16
CA LEU A 71 -20.64 -0.24 -22.08
C LEU A 71 -21.04 0.47 -23.39
N ALA A 72 -20.79 -0.16 -24.55
CA ALA A 72 -21.22 0.33 -25.85
C ALA A 72 -22.74 0.37 -25.96
N THR A 73 -23.44 -0.66 -25.50
CA THR A 73 -24.89 -0.72 -25.45
C THR A 73 -25.50 0.39 -24.61
N LEU A 74 -24.93 0.67 -23.43
CA LEU A 74 -25.37 1.76 -22.57
C LEU A 74 -25.26 3.13 -23.28
N LYS A 75 -24.17 3.36 -24.00
CA LYS A 75 -23.99 4.59 -24.77
C LYS A 75 -24.95 4.71 -25.95
N VAL A 76 -25.27 3.62 -26.65
CA VAL A 76 -26.27 3.60 -27.73
C VAL A 76 -27.66 3.90 -27.16
N LEU A 77 -27.96 3.49 -25.93
CA LEU A 77 -29.20 3.81 -25.20
C LEU A 77 -29.27 5.27 -24.75
N GLY A 78 -28.20 6.07 -24.97
CA GLY A 78 -28.19 7.51 -24.71
C GLY A 78 -27.56 7.92 -23.36
N PHE A 79 -26.88 7.00 -22.67
CA PHE A 79 -26.14 7.35 -21.46
C PHE A 79 -24.89 8.19 -21.80
N TYR A 80 -24.65 9.23 -21.01
CA TYR A 80 -23.46 10.07 -21.17
C TYR A 80 -22.19 9.33 -20.71
N ASP A 81 -21.06 9.70 -21.31
CA ASP A 81 -19.72 9.13 -20.96
C ASP A 81 -19.40 9.18 -19.47
N GLY A 82 -19.87 10.22 -18.78
CA GLY A 82 -19.74 10.36 -17.34
C GLY A 82 -20.52 9.33 -16.54
N GLU A 83 -21.71 8.97 -16.97
CA GLU A 83 -22.59 8.01 -16.29
C GLU A 83 -22.06 6.59 -16.45
N VAL A 84 -21.59 6.24 -17.64
CA VAL A 84 -20.95 4.96 -17.93
C VAL A 84 -19.65 4.81 -17.11
N SER A 85 -18.86 5.88 -17.04
CA SER A 85 -17.65 5.90 -16.22
C SER A 85 -17.95 5.75 -14.73
N GLN A 86 -18.98 6.41 -14.21
CA GLN A 86 -19.39 6.28 -12.81
C GLN A 86 -19.84 4.84 -12.46
N TYR A 87 -20.47 4.15 -13.38
CA TYR A 87 -20.88 2.76 -13.17
C TYR A 87 -19.67 1.86 -12.92
N VAL A 88 -18.64 1.97 -13.77
CA VAL A 88 -17.39 1.20 -13.61
C VAL A 88 -16.61 1.61 -12.36
N LEU A 89 -16.51 2.91 -12.10
CA LEU A 89 -15.78 3.44 -10.95
C LEU A 89 -16.41 3.04 -9.62
N ARG A 90 -17.73 2.93 -9.55
CA ARG A 90 -18.46 2.51 -8.36
C ARG A 90 -18.08 1.09 -7.92
N GLU A 91 -17.92 0.17 -8.87
CA GLU A 91 -17.46 -1.19 -8.59
C GLU A 91 -16.04 -1.19 -8.01
N ASN A 92 -15.13 -0.41 -8.60
CA ASN A 92 -13.77 -0.28 -8.10
C ASN A 92 -13.68 0.31 -6.68
N VAL A 93 -14.55 1.26 -6.35
CA VAL A 93 -14.60 1.82 -4.99
C VAL A 93 -15.02 0.75 -3.99
N ILE A 94 -16.02 -0.06 -4.30
CA ILE A 94 -16.47 -1.15 -3.43
C ILE A 94 -15.33 -2.16 -3.23
N LEU A 95 -14.64 -2.56 -4.30
CA LEU A 95 -13.50 -3.47 -4.23
C LEU A 95 -12.36 -2.88 -3.40
N THR A 96 -12.11 -1.59 -3.52
CA THR A 96 -11.08 -0.89 -2.72
C THR A 96 -11.42 -0.93 -1.23
N VAL A 97 -12.66 -0.65 -0.86
CA VAL A 97 -13.10 -0.70 0.55
C VAL A 97 -12.97 -2.11 1.12
N LEU A 98 -13.42 -3.12 0.38
CA LEU A 98 -13.24 -4.52 0.78
C LEU A 98 -11.77 -4.89 0.90
N GLY A 99 -10.94 -4.44 -0.05
CA GLY A 99 -9.49 -4.65 -0.03
C GLY A 99 -8.82 -4.04 1.20
N ILE A 100 -9.21 -2.83 1.61
CA ILE A 100 -8.72 -2.19 2.83
C ILE A 100 -9.11 -2.99 4.07
N MET A 101 -10.35 -3.48 4.15
CA MET A 101 -10.82 -4.27 5.28
C MET A 101 -10.04 -5.60 5.40
N PHE A 102 -9.93 -6.36 4.32
CA PHE A 102 -9.17 -7.61 4.32
C PHE A 102 -7.68 -7.35 4.54
N GLY A 103 -7.12 -6.33 3.92
CA GLY A 103 -5.73 -5.92 4.11
C GLY A 103 -5.41 -5.56 5.55
N ALA A 104 -6.31 -4.89 6.26
CA ALA A 104 -6.15 -4.59 7.68
C ALA A 104 -6.12 -5.87 8.53
N VAL A 105 -7.02 -6.82 8.28
CA VAL A 105 -7.05 -8.11 9.00
C VAL A 105 -5.76 -8.89 8.75
N PHE A 106 -5.35 -9.06 7.50
CA PHE A 106 -4.09 -9.72 7.17
C PHE A 106 -2.88 -8.99 7.72
N GLY A 107 -2.88 -7.67 7.71
CA GLY A 107 -1.83 -6.85 8.31
C GLY A 107 -1.64 -7.13 9.80
N ILE A 108 -2.73 -7.26 10.55
CA ILE A 108 -2.68 -7.65 11.98
C ILE A 108 -2.08 -9.04 12.15
N LEU A 109 -2.52 -10.00 11.34
CA LEU A 109 -2.04 -11.38 11.40
C LEU A 109 -0.53 -11.48 11.12
N ILE A 110 -0.09 -10.82 10.05
CA ILE A 110 1.33 -10.80 9.65
C ILE A 110 2.16 -10.08 10.71
N HIS A 111 1.71 -8.91 11.18
CA HIS A 111 2.40 -8.18 12.24
C HIS A 111 2.58 -9.06 13.49
N ARG A 112 1.52 -9.72 13.94
CA ARG A 112 1.58 -10.60 15.11
C ARG A 112 2.57 -11.75 14.87
N TYR A 113 2.53 -12.38 13.69
CA TYR A 113 3.45 -13.45 13.33
C TYR A 113 4.91 -12.98 13.34
N VAL A 114 5.20 -11.85 12.69
CA VAL A 114 6.56 -11.29 12.62
C VAL A 114 7.09 -10.94 14.00
N ILE A 115 6.30 -10.22 14.81
CA ILE A 115 6.74 -9.83 16.15
C ILE A 115 7.03 -11.05 17.03
N THR A 116 6.19 -12.08 16.99
CA THR A 116 6.42 -13.29 17.79
C THR A 116 7.60 -14.12 17.30
N THR A 117 7.96 -14.02 16.01
CA THR A 117 9.08 -14.79 15.43
C THR A 117 10.42 -14.06 15.59
N VAL A 118 10.41 -12.73 15.58
CA VAL A 118 11.64 -11.88 15.63
C VAL A 118 11.98 -11.47 17.08
N GLU A 119 11.06 -11.67 18.03
CA GLU A 119 11.29 -11.31 19.44
C GLU A 119 12.47 -12.13 20.00
N VAL A 120 13.54 -11.43 20.39
CA VAL A 120 14.73 -11.98 21.03
C VAL A 120 14.71 -11.55 22.49
N ASP A 121 15.14 -12.41 23.41
CA ASP A 121 15.12 -12.18 24.87
C ASP A 121 15.77 -10.85 25.31
N ALA A 122 16.61 -10.26 24.47
CA ALA A 122 17.31 -9.02 24.75
C ALA A 122 16.55 -7.74 24.44
N VAL A 123 15.51 -7.77 23.58
CA VAL A 123 14.79 -6.58 23.11
C VAL A 123 13.31 -6.90 22.95
N MET A 124 12.47 -6.32 23.80
CA MET A 124 11.01 -6.38 23.65
C MET A 124 10.54 -5.37 22.61
N PHE A 125 10.00 -5.88 21.49
CA PHE A 125 9.34 -5.03 20.50
C PHE A 125 7.90 -4.70 20.93
N GLY A 126 7.44 -3.50 20.58
CA GLY A 126 6.07 -3.07 20.90
C GLY A 126 5.03 -3.94 20.19
N ARG A 127 4.29 -4.76 20.92
CA ARG A 127 3.25 -5.66 20.39
C ARG A 127 1.98 -4.94 19.94
N ASN A 128 1.85 -3.66 20.27
CA ASN A 128 0.64 -2.89 19.97
C ASN A 128 0.79 -2.06 18.69
N ILE A 129 -0.05 -2.34 17.70
CA ILE A 129 -0.16 -1.51 16.51
C ILE A 129 -0.95 -0.25 16.88
N LYS A 130 -0.39 0.92 16.62
CA LYS A 130 -1.11 2.18 16.83
C LYS A 130 -2.28 2.27 15.85
N PRO A 131 -3.51 2.63 16.27
CA PRO A 131 -4.66 2.74 15.38
C PRO A 131 -4.43 3.76 14.23
N LEU A 132 -3.60 4.77 14.46
CA LEU A 132 -3.15 5.71 13.44
C LEU A 132 -2.47 5.03 12.24
N SER A 133 -1.77 3.91 12.44
CA SER A 133 -1.12 3.17 11.35
C SER A 133 -2.14 2.59 10.37
N PHE A 134 -3.30 2.13 10.85
CA PHE A 134 -4.39 1.69 9.98
C PHE A 134 -4.99 2.85 9.19
N LEU A 135 -5.13 4.01 9.83
CA LEU A 135 -5.62 5.21 9.16
C LEU A 135 -4.69 5.64 8.01
N TYR A 136 -3.38 5.72 8.27
CA TYR A 136 -2.39 6.06 7.23
C TYR A 136 -2.37 5.03 6.09
N SER A 137 -2.41 3.75 6.40
CA SER A 137 -2.47 2.67 5.42
C SER A 137 -3.74 2.77 4.55
N GLY A 138 -4.90 2.99 5.17
CA GLY A 138 -6.16 3.17 4.47
C GLY A 138 -6.17 4.41 3.56
N ILE A 139 -5.65 5.54 4.05
CA ILE A 139 -5.52 6.78 3.26
C ILE A 139 -4.59 6.55 2.06
N LEU A 140 -3.43 5.94 2.28
CA LEU A 140 -2.46 5.67 1.21
C LEU A 140 -3.07 4.77 0.13
N THR A 141 -3.73 3.69 0.51
CA THR A 141 -4.43 2.79 -0.41
C THR A 141 -5.53 3.51 -1.17
N SER A 142 -6.29 4.38 -0.50
CA SER A 142 -7.34 5.19 -1.14
C SER A 142 -6.76 6.16 -2.16
N ILE A 143 -5.62 6.80 -1.87
CA ILE A 143 -4.93 7.69 -2.81
C ILE A 143 -4.50 6.90 -4.07
N PHE A 144 -3.89 5.74 -3.92
CA PHE A 144 -3.54 4.89 -5.07
C PHE A 144 -4.76 4.50 -5.88
N SER A 145 -5.85 4.09 -5.23
CA SER A 145 -7.11 3.75 -5.90
C SER A 145 -7.68 4.94 -6.69
N ILE A 146 -7.65 6.14 -6.12
CA ILE A 146 -8.12 7.36 -6.81
C ILE A 146 -7.25 7.66 -8.03
N VAL A 147 -5.92 7.53 -7.92
CA VAL A 147 -5.00 7.74 -9.04
C VAL A 147 -5.29 6.76 -10.19
N VAL A 148 -5.43 5.47 -9.88
CA VAL A 148 -5.76 4.43 -10.87
C VAL A 148 -7.12 4.72 -11.53
N ASN A 149 -8.13 5.03 -10.74
CA ASN A 149 -9.46 5.36 -11.23
C ASN A 149 -9.45 6.62 -12.11
N GLY A 150 -8.64 7.62 -11.77
CA GLY A 150 -8.43 8.81 -12.60
C GLY A 150 -7.82 8.47 -13.96
N VAL A 151 -6.76 7.68 -13.99
CA VAL A 151 -6.14 7.20 -15.24
C VAL A 151 -7.14 6.44 -16.10
N MET A 152 -7.95 5.58 -15.48
CA MET A 152 -8.96 4.81 -16.17
C MET A 152 -10.12 5.66 -16.71
N HIS A 153 -10.53 6.70 -15.99
CA HIS A 153 -11.53 7.64 -16.47
C HIS A 153 -11.09 8.32 -17.77
N PHE A 154 -9.83 8.75 -17.86
CA PHE A 154 -9.28 9.32 -19.10
C PHE A 154 -9.26 8.28 -20.23
N LYS A 155 -8.89 7.04 -19.94
CA LYS A 155 -8.89 5.96 -20.93
C LYS A 155 -10.28 5.63 -21.45
N LEU A 156 -11.30 5.60 -20.59
CA LEU A 156 -12.70 5.36 -20.97
C LEU A 156 -13.23 6.43 -21.92
N LYS A 157 -12.82 7.69 -21.77
CA LYS A 157 -13.18 8.77 -22.68
C LYS A 157 -12.60 8.59 -24.10
N THR A 158 -11.44 7.96 -24.21
CA THR A 158 -10.70 7.81 -25.47
C THR A 158 -11.12 6.56 -26.24
N ILE A 159 -11.96 5.70 -25.69
CA ILE A 159 -12.47 4.52 -26.39
C ILE A 159 -13.52 4.97 -27.42
N ASP A 160 -13.14 4.89 -28.69
CA ASP A 160 -14.01 5.20 -29.82
C ASP A 160 -14.99 4.04 -30.04
N MET A 161 -16.26 4.27 -29.72
CA MET A 161 -17.31 3.26 -29.70
C MET A 161 -17.72 2.78 -31.08
N VAL A 162 -17.52 3.62 -32.08
CA VAL A 162 -17.85 3.30 -33.48
C VAL A 162 -16.91 2.20 -34.00
N GLU A 163 -15.66 2.21 -33.57
CA GLU A 163 -14.66 1.22 -33.97
C GLU A 163 -14.91 -0.14 -33.31
N SER A 164 -15.32 -0.17 -32.05
CA SER A 164 -15.64 -1.42 -31.35
C SER A 164 -16.91 -2.11 -31.87
N LEU A 165 -17.91 -1.35 -32.31
CA LEU A 165 -19.10 -1.87 -32.99
C LEU A 165 -18.79 -2.38 -34.40
N LYS A 166 -17.90 -1.68 -35.13
CA LYS A 166 -17.47 -2.07 -36.47
C LYS A 166 -16.72 -3.40 -36.48
N LEU A 167 -15.80 -3.60 -35.53
CA LEU A 167 -15.07 -4.87 -35.37
C LEU A 167 -16.00 -6.04 -35.01
N SER A 168 -17.05 -5.78 -34.25
CA SER A 168 -18.08 -6.79 -33.91
C SER A 168 -18.92 -7.20 -35.13
N LEU A 169 -19.24 -6.26 -36.00
CA LEU A 169 -20.02 -6.53 -37.24
C LEU A 169 -19.20 -7.29 -38.29
N ILE A 170 -17.91 -6.97 -38.42
CA ILE A 170 -17.01 -7.67 -39.36
C ILE A 170 -16.84 -9.14 -38.97
N HIS A 171 -16.75 -9.44 -37.67
CA HIS A 171 -16.60 -10.82 -37.19
C HIS A 171 -17.90 -11.67 -37.33
N ILE A 172 -19.06 -11.03 -37.46
CA ILE A 172 -20.35 -11.71 -37.73
C ILE A 172 -20.54 -11.95 -39.23
N SER A 173 -19.86 -11.19 -40.10
CA SER A 173 -20.01 -11.25 -41.56
C SER A 173 -19.00 -12.13 -42.26
N GLU A 174 -18.04 -12.78 -41.56
CA GLU A 174 -17.21 -13.83 -42.17
C GLU A 174 -17.92 -15.19 -41.99
N PRO A 175 -18.56 -15.72 -43.02
CA PRO A 175 -19.00 -17.12 -43.02
C PRO A 175 -17.78 -18.01 -43.24
N THR A 176 -17.56 -18.94 -42.33
CA THR A 176 -16.66 -20.09 -42.49
C THR A 176 -16.97 -20.89 -43.76
#